data_9d34d98d14088029f482c624e7609a44
#
_entry.id   9d34d98d14088029f482c624e7609a44
#
_cell.length_a   1.000
_cell.length_b   1.000
_cell.length_c   1.000
_cell.angle_alpha   90.00
_cell.angle_beta   90.00
_cell.angle_gamma   90.00
#
_symmetry.space_group_name_H-M   'P 1'
#
loop_
_entity.id
_entity.type
_entity.pdbx_description
1 polymer ?
#
loop_
_entity_poly.entity_id
_entity_poly.type
_entity_poly.pdbx_seq_one_letter_code
_entity_poly.pdbx_strand_id
1 'polypeptide(L)'
;DGIFLLATFGFIKEYEFEYFNPYITKKQKGGIQFNFNLKDQNHLEYNTINHIPVFYKSKKSLDKTLSTHIEYSHRESFYNYHYFKLKYQNTKINDSTKILNENYINTKKNLNQFLTISYEFDRDFRDIKNYPLKGFRLNASIEKTGLGIFGDVNKLKARIYYSQYFKLKKKFYYSFNLYSYVSSNNQPYYLFEDENNVRGYQTYLIQGHSNAIYRNTFKKELFNRIWNLEKY
;
A
#
# COMPACT_ATOMS: atom_id res chain seq x y z
N ASP A 1 -14.03 7.41 17.29
CA ASP A 1 -13.17 8.29 16.52
C ASP A 1 -11.77 8.30 17.10
N GLY A 2 -10.80 8.64 16.29
CA GLY A 2 -9.41 8.68 16.69
C GLY A 2 -8.61 9.68 15.86
N ILE A 3 -7.53 10.16 16.47
CA ILE A 3 -6.54 11.01 15.82
C ILE A 3 -5.18 10.31 15.93
N PHE A 4 -4.46 10.27 14.82
CA PHE A 4 -3.09 9.80 14.77
C PHE A 4 -2.19 10.92 14.27
N LEU A 5 -1.04 11.09 14.92
CA LEU A 5 -0.02 12.06 14.57
C LEU A 5 1.32 11.34 14.46
N LEU A 6 2.04 11.57 13.37
CA LEU A 6 3.39 11.06 13.16
C LEU A 6 4.32 12.21 12.82
N ALA A 7 5.50 12.23 13.43
CA ALA A 7 6.60 13.09 13.03
C ALA A 7 7.88 12.26 12.98
N THR A 8 8.48 12.18 11.79
CA THR A 8 9.75 11.47 11.54
C THR A 8 10.81 12.47 11.14
N PHE A 9 12.04 12.27 11.64
CA PHE A 9 13.19 13.14 11.40
C PHE A 9 14.37 12.33 10.90
N GLY A 10 15.24 12.96 10.11
CA GLY A 10 16.44 12.35 9.55
C GLY A 10 16.53 12.57 8.05
N PHE A 11 16.86 11.52 7.32
CA PHE A 11 16.91 11.56 5.83
C PHE A 11 15.54 11.71 5.20
N ILE A 12 14.53 11.26 5.89
CA ILE A 12 13.12 11.47 5.60
C ILE A 12 12.56 12.27 6.77
N LYS A 13 12.00 13.43 6.45
CA LYS A 13 11.18 14.23 7.36
C LYS A 13 9.74 14.04 6.92
N GLU A 14 8.92 13.53 7.80
CA GLU A 14 7.53 13.23 7.48
C GLU A 14 6.64 13.70 8.62
N TYR A 15 5.58 14.39 8.27
CA TYR A 15 4.55 14.86 9.19
C TYR A 15 3.22 14.35 8.69
N GLU A 16 2.55 13.56 9.49
CA GLU A 16 1.27 12.97 9.15
C GLU A 16 0.23 13.32 10.21
N PHE A 17 -0.93 13.69 9.75
CA PHE A 17 -2.15 13.86 10.52
C PHE A 17 -3.22 12.95 9.93
N GLU A 18 -3.82 12.12 10.76
CA GLU A 18 -4.95 11.29 10.39
C GLU A 18 -6.08 11.46 11.41
N TYR A 19 -7.27 11.64 10.90
CA TYR A 19 -8.51 11.56 11.66
C TYR A 19 -9.36 10.43 11.08
N PHE A 20 -9.87 9.57 11.93
CA PHE A 20 -10.82 8.56 11.51
C PHE A 20 -12.02 8.48 12.45
N ASN A 21 -13.19 8.25 11.86
CA ASN A 21 -14.42 7.94 12.58
C ASN A 21 -15.08 6.73 11.91
N PRO A 22 -15.05 5.56 12.56
CA PRO A 22 -15.59 4.32 11.95
C PRO A 22 -17.11 4.29 11.90
N TYR A 23 -17.80 5.20 12.59
CA TYR A 23 -19.25 5.13 12.80
C TYR A 23 -19.94 6.48 12.63
N ILE A 24 -19.95 7.02 11.40
CA ILE A 24 -20.65 8.28 11.07
C ILE A 24 -22.14 8.08 10.80
N THR A 25 -22.60 6.85 10.69
CA THR A 25 -24.01 6.54 10.42
C THR A 25 -24.69 5.93 11.66
N LYS A 26 -25.99 6.19 11.85
CA LYS A 26 -26.79 5.62 12.97
C LYS A 26 -26.75 4.09 13.00
N LYS A 27 -26.63 3.44 11.84
CA LYS A 27 -26.53 1.97 11.72
C LYS A 27 -25.10 1.45 11.95
N GLN A 28 -24.13 2.33 12.28
CA GLN A 28 -22.73 1.99 12.50
C GLN A 28 -22.07 1.22 11.34
N LYS A 29 -22.50 1.51 10.12
CA LYS A 29 -22.01 0.85 8.90
C LYS A 29 -21.15 1.73 8.03
N GLY A 30 -21.13 3.03 8.24
CA GLY A 30 -20.34 3.99 7.49
C GLY A 30 -19.27 4.61 8.35
N GLY A 31 -18.05 4.68 7.84
CA GLY A 31 -16.92 5.38 8.45
C GLY A 31 -16.32 6.40 7.50
N ILE A 32 -15.56 7.32 8.04
CA ILE A 32 -14.81 8.32 7.30
C ILE A 32 -13.38 8.41 7.87
N GLN A 33 -12.42 8.59 6.98
CA GLN A 33 -11.03 8.87 7.30
C GLN A 33 -10.55 10.06 6.48
N PHE A 34 -9.81 10.93 7.14
CA PHE A 34 -9.09 12.02 6.52
C PHE A 34 -7.61 11.88 6.86
N ASN A 35 -6.75 12.04 5.86
CA ASN A 35 -5.30 12.00 6.06
C ASN A 35 -4.65 13.17 5.35
N PHE A 36 -3.64 13.73 6.01
CA PHE A 36 -2.78 14.77 5.48
C PHE A 36 -1.34 14.38 5.78
N ASN A 37 -0.49 14.34 4.75
CA ASN A 37 0.89 13.94 4.87
C ASN A 37 1.81 14.88 4.10
N LEU A 38 2.87 15.33 4.78
CA LEU A 38 3.98 16.11 4.22
C LEU A 38 5.25 15.29 4.36
N LYS A 39 5.91 15.00 3.25
CA LYS A 39 7.17 14.27 3.20
C LYS A 39 8.25 15.09 2.50
N ASP A 40 9.43 15.21 3.11
CA ASP A 40 10.62 15.84 2.57
C ASP A 40 11.81 14.89 2.75
N GLN A 41 12.47 14.53 1.64
CA GLN A 41 13.54 13.56 1.68
C GLN A 41 14.79 14.07 0.96
N ASN A 42 15.94 13.80 1.58
CA ASN A 42 17.27 14.16 1.06
C ASN A 42 18.15 12.94 0.75
N HIS A 43 17.59 11.73 0.89
CA HIS A 43 18.15 10.46 0.47
C HIS A 43 17.07 9.73 -0.35
N LEU A 44 17.32 9.58 -1.63
CA LEU A 44 16.29 9.20 -2.60
C LEU A 44 16.78 8.04 -3.45
N GLU A 45 15.94 7.02 -3.62
CA GLU A 45 16.08 6.06 -4.70
C GLU A 45 15.66 6.75 -6.00
N TYR A 46 16.61 6.93 -6.91
CA TYR A 46 16.32 7.64 -8.15
C TYR A 46 16.29 6.73 -9.38
N ASN A 47 16.82 5.52 -9.29
CA ASN A 47 16.86 4.56 -10.39
C ASN A 47 17.03 3.13 -9.87
N THR A 48 16.78 2.15 -10.75
CA THR A 48 17.08 0.73 -10.54
C THR A 48 17.98 0.24 -11.67
N ILE A 49 19.12 -0.36 -11.32
CA ILE A 49 20.09 -0.91 -12.27
C ILE A 49 20.29 -2.38 -11.93
N ASN A 50 20.06 -3.28 -12.90
CA ASN A 50 20.14 -4.72 -12.69
C ASN A 50 19.32 -5.22 -11.49
N HIS A 51 18.12 -4.70 -11.34
CA HIS A 51 17.21 -5.00 -10.22
C HIS A 51 17.72 -4.53 -8.84
N ILE A 52 18.76 -3.71 -8.77
CA ILE A 52 19.29 -3.14 -7.53
C ILE A 52 18.91 -1.67 -7.46
N PRO A 53 18.30 -1.20 -6.37
CA PRO A 53 17.97 0.21 -6.19
C PRO A 53 19.24 1.06 -6.07
N VAL A 54 19.26 2.20 -6.75
CA VAL A 54 20.36 3.15 -6.71
C VAL A 54 19.92 4.41 -6.00
N PHE A 55 20.67 4.78 -4.96
CA PHE A 55 20.33 5.90 -4.10
C PHE A 55 21.26 7.09 -4.33
N TYR A 56 20.70 8.28 -4.16
CA TYR A 56 21.46 9.52 -4.10
C TYR A 56 21.15 10.26 -2.80
N LYS A 57 22.17 10.80 -2.19
CA LYS A 57 22.11 11.57 -0.94
C LYS A 57 22.57 13.00 -1.18
N SER A 58 21.81 13.98 -0.66
CA SER A 58 22.12 15.40 -0.75
C SER A 58 21.96 16.08 0.61
N LYS A 59 22.59 17.25 0.78
CA LYS A 59 22.32 18.15 1.91
C LYS A 59 20.99 18.92 1.70
N LYS A 60 20.56 19.07 0.45
CA LYS A 60 19.30 19.73 0.08
C LYS A 60 18.22 18.68 -0.12
N SER A 61 16.98 19.11 0.04
CA SER A 61 15.82 18.30 -0.31
C SER A 61 15.86 17.86 -1.77
N LEU A 62 15.61 16.59 -2.02
CA LEU A 62 15.57 15.98 -3.35
C LEU A 62 14.13 15.81 -3.85
N ASP A 63 13.22 15.51 -2.94
CA ASP A 63 11.79 15.30 -3.19
C ASP A 63 10.99 15.85 -2.03
N LYS A 64 9.92 16.60 -2.35
CA LYS A 64 8.91 17.09 -1.41
C LYS A 64 7.55 16.68 -1.90
N THR A 65 6.87 15.87 -1.12
CA THR A 65 5.53 15.38 -1.44
C THR A 65 4.53 15.84 -0.40
N LEU A 66 3.48 16.50 -0.87
CA LEU A 66 2.25 16.76 -0.15
C LEU A 66 1.20 15.75 -0.64
N SER A 67 0.60 15.02 0.27
CA SER A 67 -0.57 14.20 -0.07
C SER A 67 -1.69 14.38 0.95
N THR A 68 -2.91 14.34 0.49
CA THR A 68 -4.09 14.33 1.34
C THR A 68 -5.14 13.40 0.72
N HIS A 69 -5.89 12.72 1.56
CA HIS A 69 -7.00 11.93 1.08
C HIS A 69 -8.18 11.94 2.04
N ILE A 70 -9.34 11.70 1.46
CA ILE A 70 -10.56 11.37 2.18
C ILE A 70 -11.00 9.98 1.73
N GLU A 71 -11.37 9.14 2.68
CA GLU A 71 -11.87 7.79 2.44
C GLU A 71 -13.20 7.59 3.15
N TYR A 72 -14.17 7.06 2.43
CA TYR A 72 -15.43 6.58 2.98
C TYR A 72 -15.41 5.06 3.00
N SER A 73 -15.66 4.47 4.16
CA SER A 73 -15.81 3.03 4.33
C SER A 73 -17.27 2.66 4.55
N HIS A 74 -17.71 1.61 3.89
CA HIS A 74 -19.04 1.04 4.09
C HIS A 74 -18.93 -0.43 4.47
N ARG A 75 -19.44 -0.77 5.66
CA ARG A 75 -19.56 -2.14 6.14
C ARG A 75 -20.90 -2.72 5.75
N GLU A 76 -20.93 -3.51 4.69
CA GLU A 76 -22.15 -4.21 4.27
C GLU A 76 -22.54 -5.28 5.30
N SER A 77 -21.57 -6.09 5.75
CA SER A 77 -21.71 -7.15 6.75
C SER A 77 -20.48 -7.20 7.68
N PHE A 78 -20.44 -8.18 8.59
CA PHE A 78 -19.25 -8.40 9.45
C PHE A 78 -18.01 -8.77 8.65
N TYR A 79 -18.18 -9.29 7.44
CA TYR A 79 -17.12 -9.84 6.61
C TYR A 79 -16.84 -9.01 5.36
N ASN A 80 -17.75 -8.11 4.96
CA ASN A 80 -17.66 -7.37 3.70
C ASN A 80 -17.53 -5.87 3.97
N TYR A 81 -16.48 -5.28 3.40
CA TYR A 81 -16.19 -3.85 3.47
C TYR A 81 -15.94 -3.29 2.08
N HIS A 82 -16.38 -2.07 1.88
CA HIS A 82 -16.18 -1.28 0.67
C HIS A 82 -15.50 0.03 1.08
N TYR A 83 -14.46 0.42 0.36
CA TYR A 83 -13.73 1.66 0.59
C TYR A 83 -13.71 2.48 -0.68
N PHE A 84 -14.04 3.75 -0.55
CA PHE A 84 -14.02 4.74 -1.62
C PHE A 84 -13.08 5.86 -1.20
N LYS A 85 -12.01 6.07 -1.96
CA LYS A 85 -10.97 7.04 -1.62
C LYS A 85 -10.78 8.05 -2.73
N LEU A 86 -10.67 9.31 -2.35
CA LEU A 86 -10.20 10.40 -3.19
C LEU A 86 -8.90 10.95 -2.58
N LYS A 87 -7.80 10.91 -3.35
CA LYS A 87 -6.48 11.38 -2.95
C LYS A 87 -6.01 12.48 -3.87
N TYR A 88 -5.46 13.55 -3.31
CA TYR A 88 -4.65 14.54 -4.00
C TYR A 88 -3.18 14.31 -3.66
N GLN A 89 -2.31 14.43 -4.65
CA GLN A 89 -0.87 14.40 -4.46
C GLN A 89 -0.18 15.48 -5.28
N ASN A 90 0.81 16.12 -4.65
CA ASN A 90 1.69 17.10 -5.26
C ASN A 90 3.13 16.75 -4.87
N THR A 91 3.96 16.41 -5.87
CA THR A 91 5.36 16.04 -5.70
C THR A 91 6.23 17.03 -6.43
N LYS A 92 7.14 17.68 -5.71
CA LYS A 92 8.14 18.61 -6.25
C LYS A 92 9.54 18.03 -6.06
N ILE A 93 10.28 17.89 -7.14
CA ILE A 93 11.66 17.39 -7.13
C ILE A 93 12.68 18.53 -7.35
N ASN A 94 13.91 18.26 -6.91
CA ASN A 94 15.05 19.11 -7.20
C ASN A 94 15.59 18.84 -8.61
N ASP A 95 16.26 19.83 -9.21
CA ASP A 95 16.94 19.70 -10.51
C ASP A 95 17.93 18.53 -10.53
N SER A 96 18.65 18.30 -9.43
CA SER A 96 19.57 17.16 -9.30
C SER A 96 18.87 15.82 -9.50
N THR A 97 17.67 15.64 -8.96
CA THR A 97 16.88 14.42 -9.13
C THR A 97 16.50 14.22 -10.60
N LYS A 98 16.12 15.29 -11.28
CA LYS A 98 15.76 15.25 -12.71
C LYS A 98 16.97 14.97 -13.61
N ILE A 99 18.14 15.50 -13.28
CA ILE A 99 19.38 15.21 -14.01
C ILE A 99 19.79 13.74 -13.85
N LEU A 100 19.61 13.18 -12.64
CA LEU A 100 19.94 11.77 -12.36
C LEU A 100 18.98 10.79 -13.04
N ASN A 101 17.69 11.15 -13.15
CA ASN A 101 16.69 10.36 -13.84
C ASN A 101 15.61 11.27 -14.45
N GLU A 102 15.68 11.49 -15.76
CA GLU A 102 14.70 12.31 -16.49
C GLU A 102 13.27 11.77 -16.41
N ASN A 103 13.12 10.45 -16.24
CA ASN A 103 11.85 9.75 -16.12
C ASN A 103 11.35 9.63 -14.67
N TYR A 104 12.07 10.24 -13.70
CA TYR A 104 11.64 10.21 -12.31
C TYR A 104 10.23 10.78 -12.16
N ILE A 105 9.96 11.92 -12.80
CA ILE A 105 8.61 12.47 -13.05
C ILE A 105 8.43 12.73 -14.54
N ASN A 106 7.28 12.35 -15.12
CA ASN A 106 7.01 12.48 -16.56
C ASN A 106 6.54 13.88 -16.95
N THR A 107 7.07 14.94 -16.34
CA THR A 107 6.71 16.30 -16.65
C THR A 107 7.94 17.13 -16.99
N LYS A 108 7.78 18.12 -17.86
CA LYS A 108 8.84 19.11 -18.17
C LYS A 108 9.17 19.97 -16.94
N LYS A 109 8.20 20.17 -16.04
CA LYS A 109 8.35 20.89 -14.78
C LYS A 109 8.88 19.95 -13.70
N ASN A 110 9.55 20.49 -12.68
CA ASN A 110 9.97 19.72 -11.50
C ASN A 110 8.80 19.51 -10.51
N LEU A 111 7.60 19.43 -11.03
CA LEU A 111 6.35 19.35 -10.29
C LEU A 111 5.43 18.33 -10.96
N ASN A 112 4.83 17.46 -10.16
CA ASN A 112 3.82 16.50 -10.59
C ASN A 112 2.62 16.57 -9.66
N GLN A 113 1.44 16.79 -10.23
CA GLN A 113 0.17 16.92 -9.50
C GLN A 113 -0.87 16.00 -10.09
N PHE A 114 -1.64 15.35 -9.24
CA PHE A 114 -2.74 14.51 -9.68
C PHE A 114 -3.76 14.25 -8.59
N LEU A 115 -4.95 13.92 -9.04
CA LEU A 115 -6.00 13.32 -8.23
C LEU A 115 -6.08 11.83 -8.53
N THR A 116 -6.33 11.03 -7.50
CA THR A 116 -6.56 9.60 -7.60
C THR A 116 -7.90 9.27 -6.98
N ILE A 117 -8.71 8.50 -7.70
CA ILE A 117 -9.91 7.87 -7.17
C ILE A 117 -9.68 6.36 -7.09
N SER A 118 -10.06 5.75 -5.99
CA SER A 118 -9.97 4.30 -5.84
C SER A 118 -11.19 3.72 -5.17
N TYR A 119 -11.48 2.50 -5.55
CA TYR A 119 -12.46 1.64 -4.91
C TYR A 119 -11.76 0.34 -4.49
N GLU A 120 -12.04 -0.09 -3.26
CA GLU A 120 -11.54 -1.35 -2.73
C GLU A 120 -12.68 -2.14 -2.09
N PHE A 121 -12.72 -3.42 -2.36
CA PHE A 121 -13.59 -4.41 -1.74
C PHE A 121 -12.75 -5.37 -0.90
N ASP A 122 -13.12 -5.57 0.36
CA ASP A 122 -12.47 -6.53 1.27
C ASP A 122 -13.51 -7.48 1.86
N ARG A 123 -13.29 -8.78 1.64
CA ARG A 123 -14.09 -9.85 2.19
C ARG A 123 -13.22 -10.80 2.98
N ASP A 124 -13.40 -10.83 4.31
CA ASP A 124 -12.53 -11.54 5.23
C ASP A 124 -13.31 -12.55 6.08
N PHE A 125 -13.18 -13.83 5.74
CA PHE A 125 -13.75 -14.98 6.45
C PHE A 125 -12.71 -15.82 7.17
N ARG A 126 -11.55 -15.24 7.50
CA ARG A 126 -10.54 -15.94 8.27
C ARG A 126 -10.98 -16.10 9.72
N ASP A 127 -10.64 -17.25 10.31
CA ASP A 127 -10.91 -17.53 11.72
C ASP A 127 -10.18 -16.56 12.67
N ILE A 128 -8.89 -16.29 12.40
CA ILE A 128 -8.07 -15.34 13.16
C ILE A 128 -7.28 -14.50 12.16
N LYS A 129 -7.42 -13.18 12.21
CA LYS A 129 -6.79 -12.27 11.22
C LYS A 129 -5.27 -12.34 11.22
N ASN A 130 -4.64 -12.41 12.42
CA ASN A 130 -3.18 -12.36 12.56
C ASN A 130 -2.49 -13.70 12.30
N TYR A 131 -3.16 -14.81 12.57
CA TYR A 131 -2.63 -16.16 12.35
C TYR A 131 -3.74 -17.11 11.86
N PRO A 132 -4.18 -16.96 10.62
CA PRO A 132 -5.29 -17.74 10.10
C PRO A 132 -4.92 -19.21 9.87
N LEU A 133 -5.82 -20.08 10.27
CA LEU A 133 -5.74 -21.53 10.10
C LEU A 133 -6.86 -22.06 9.22
N LYS A 134 -7.97 -21.31 9.10
CA LYS A 134 -9.13 -21.65 8.29
C LYS A 134 -9.76 -20.39 7.66
N GLY A 135 -10.52 -20.60 6.59
CA GLY A 135 -11.27 -19.54 5.94
C GLY A 135 -10.53 -18.92 4.76
N PHE A 136 -10.96 -17.75 4.33
CA PHE A 136 -10.35 -17.06 3.19
C PHE A 136 -10.46 -15.55 3.35
N ARG A 137 -9.63 -14.83 2.60
CA ARG A 137 -9.77 -13.39 2.37
C ARG A 137 -9.65 -13.10 0.89
N LEU A 138 -10.55 -12.25 0.39
CA LEU A 138 -10.50 -11.66 -0.93
C LEU A 138 -10.45 -10.13 -0.76
N ASN A 139 -9.42 -9.52 -1.32
CA ASN A 139 -9.31 -8.07 -1.43
C ASN A 139 -9.09 -7.73 -2.91
N ALA A 140 -9.93 -6.84 -3.44
CA ALA A 140 -9.86 -6.41 -4.84
C ALA A 140 -9.97 -4.89 -4.90
N SER A 141 -9.13 -4.24 -5.69
CA SER A 141 -9.16 -2.79 -5.84
C SER A 141 -8.94 -2.36 -7.28
N ILE A 142 -9.55 -1.23 -7.61
CA ILE A 142 -9.31 -0.48 -8.84
C ILE A 142 -8.98 0.96 -8.49
N GLU A 143 -7.96 1.51 -9.15
CA GLU A 143 -7.45 2.84 -8.90
C GLU A 143 -7.24 3.56 -10.23
N LYS A 144 -7.74 4.79 -10.32
CA LYS A 144 -7.51 5.70 -11.43
C LYS A 144 -6.76 6.92 -10.92
N THR A 145 -5.48 7.03 -11.30
CA THR A 145 -4.63 8.20 -11.04
C THR A 145 -4.61 9.11 -12.25
N GLY A 146 -4.81 10.41 -12.03
CA GLY A 146 -4.97 11.38 -13.08
C GLY A 146 -6.40 11.41 -13.65
N LEU A 147 -7.19 12.36 -13.18
CA LEU A 147 -8.59 12.56 -13.59
C LEU A 147 -8.72 13.66 -14.67
N GLY A 148 -7.60 14.02 -15.34
CA GLY A 148 -7.57 15.05 -16.38
C GLY A 148 -7.52 16.49 -15.87
N ILE A 149 -7.55 16.72 -14.55
CA ILE A 149 -7.57 18.08 -13.97
C ILE A 149 -6.19 18.74 -14.09
N PHE A 150 -5.11 18.03 -13.80
CA PHE A 150 -3.73 18.54 -13.86
C PHE A 150 -2.96 18.02 -15.09
N GLY A 151 -3.38 16.91 -15.68
CA GLY A 151 -2.79 16.32 -16.89
C GLY A 151 -1.43 15.65 -16.72
N ASP A 152 -0.90 15.58 -15.50
CA ASP A 152 0.47 15.15 -15.24
C ASP A 152 0.65 13.63 -15.21
N VAL A 153 -0.39 12.88 -14.88
CA VAL A 153 -0.39 11.40 -14.80
C VAL A 153 -1.70 10.86 -15.34
N ASN A 154 -1.63 9.73 -16.02
CA ASN A 154 -2.80 8.98 -16.48
C ASN A 154 -2.55 7.48 -16.29
N LYS A 155 -2.90 6.93 -15.14
CA LYS A 155 -2.66 5.54 -14.76
C LYS A 155 -3.95 4.89 -14.31
N LEU A 156 -4.23 3.71 -14.84
CA LEU A 156 -5.26 2.82 -14.33
C LEU A 156 -4.58 1.58 -13.75
N LYS A 157 -4.96 1.20 -12.54
CA LYS A 157 -4.44 0.02 -11.86
C LYS A 157 -5.59 -0.82 -11.30
N ALA A 158 -5.49 -2.13 -11.47
CA ALA A 158 -6.33 -3.10 -10.81
C ALA A 158 -5.46 -4.07 -10.01
N ARG A 159 -5.91 -4.46 -8.82
CA ARG A 159 -5.20 -5.37 -7.93
C ARG A 159 -6.17 -6.38 -7.33
N ILE A 160 -5.71 -7.60 -7.17
CA ILE A 160 -6.40 -8.66 -6.47
C ILE A 160 -5.45 -9.38 -5.51
N TYR A 161 -5.93 -9.62 -4.31
CA TYR A 161 -5.32 -10.48 -3.31
C TYR A 161 -6.33 -11.52 -2.88
N TYR A 162 -5.96 -12.79 -2.98
CA TYR A 162 -6.76 -13.90 -2.50
C TYR A 162 -5.92 -14.82 -1.61
N SER A 163 -6.43 -15.18 -0.46
CA SER A 163 -5.80 -16.16 0.41
C SER A 163 -6.82 -17.19 0.90
N GLN A 164 -6.41 -18.45 0.92
CA GLN A 164 -7.22 -19.56 1.38
C GLN A 164 -6.46 -20.38 2.41
N TYR A 165 -7.15 -20.79 3.46
CA TYR A 165 -6.58 -21.51 4.60
C TYR A 165 -7.39 -22.77 4.85
N PHE A 166 -6.70 -23.92 4.97
CA PHE A 166 -7.29 -25.23 5.15
C PHE A 166 -6.69 -25.91 6.39
N LYS A 167 -7.56 -26.44 7.22
CA LYS A 167 -7.16 -27.41 8.24
C LYS A 167 -7.16 -28.80 7.61
N LEU A 168 -5.99 -29.42 7.53
CA LEU A 168 -5.81 -30.78 7.09
C LEU A 168 -5.95 -31.76 8.30
N LYS A 169 -5.79 -33.05 8.05
CA LYS A 169 -5.81 -34.05 9.12
C LYS A 169 -4.56 -33.97 10.02
N LYS A 170 -4.66 -34.44 11.27
CA LYS A 170 -3.53 -34.63 12.20
C LYS A 170 -2.70 -33.38 12.51
N LYS A 171 -3.36 -32.23 12.79
CA LYS A 171 -2.69 -30.98 13.16
C LYS A 171 -1.83 -30.34 12.05
N PHE A 172 -2.11 -30.67 10.79
CA PHE A 172 -1.50 -30.02 9.64
C PHE A 172 -2.46 -28.97 9.07
N TYR A 173 -1.88 -27.90 8.58
CA TYR A 173 -2.58 -26.81 7.93
C TYR A 173 -1.88 -26.47 6.62
N TYR A 174 -2.65 -26.09 5.62
CA TYR A 174 -2.16 -25.63 4.34
C TYR A 174 -2.80 -24.30 4.01
N SER A 175 -2.05 -23.40 3.43
CA SER A 175 -2.59 -22.16 2.87
C SER A 175 -1.88 -21.80 1.58
N PHE A 176 -2.61 -21.11 0.71
CA PHE A 176 -2.02 -20.42 -0.42
C PHE A 176 -2.48 -18.97 -0.48
N ASN A 177 -1.66 -18.14 -1.08
CA ASN A 177 -1.96 -16.75 -1.34
C ASN A 177 -1.64 -16.45 -2.81
N LEU A 178 -2.57 -15.79 -3.48
CA LEU A 178 -2.40 -15.21 -4.79
C LEU A 178 -2.46 -13.69 -4.66
N TYR A 179 -1.44 -13.01 -5.14
CA TYR A 179 -1.43 -11.57 -5.29
C TYR A 179 -1.15 -11.24 -6.75
N SER A 180 -1.92 -10.36 -7.34
CA SER A 180 -1.69 -9.90 -8.71
C SER A 180 -2.13 -8.46 -8.86
N TYR A 181 -1.40 -7.72 -9.67
CA TYR A 181 -1.83 -6.42 -10.15
C TYR A 181 -1.51 -6.24 -11.63
N VAL A 182 -2.25 -5.35 -12.25
CA VAL A 182 -2.01 -4.85 -13.61
C VAL A 182 -2.20 -3.34 -13.60
N SER A 183 -1.28 -2.61 -14.22
CA SER A 183 -1.39 -1.17 -14.43
C SER A 183 -1.10 -0.78 -15.87
N SER A 184 -1.63 0.37 -16.29
CA SER A 184 -1.31 0.96 -17.59
C SER A 184 0.17 1.39 -17.65
N ASN A 185 0.74 1.40 -18.85
CA ASN A 185 2.19 1.51 -19.10
C ASN A 185 2.78 2.92 -18.96
N ASN A 186 1.99 3.95 -18.73
CA ASN A 186 2.50 5.32 -18.73
C ASN A 186 2.54 5.91 -17.31
N GLN A 187 3.61 5.60 -16.59
CA GLN A 187 3.80 6.12 -15.23
C GLN A 187 5.23 6.59 -15.02
N PRO A 188 5.46 7.66 -14.20
CA PRO A 188 6.77 8.10 -13.80
C PRO A 188 7.44 7.07 -12.88
N TYR A 189 8.79 7.12 -12.81
CA TYR A 189 9.59 6.16 -12.03
C TYR A 189 9.14 6.04 -10.58
N TYR A 190 8.93 7.16 -9.88
CA TYR A 190 8.58 7.16 -8.46
C TYR A 190 7.18 6.56 -8.14
N LEU A 191 6.37 6.29 -9.16
CA LEU A 191 5.07 5.60 -9.04
C LEU A 191 5.12 4.10 -9.38
N PHE A 192 6.33 3.59 -9.71
CA PHE A 192 6.50 2.14 -9.80
C PHE A 192 6.37 1.53 -8.41
N GLU A 193 5.67 0.42 -8.34
CA GLU A 193 5.54 -0.34 -7.10
C GLU A 193 6.62 -1.39 -7.04
N ASP A 194 7.31 -1.40 -5.91
CA ASP A 194 8.33 -2.38 -5.61
C ASP A 194 7.70 -3.59 -4.96
N GLU A 195 7.75 -4.73 -5.62
CA GLU A 195 7.24 -5.99 -5.10
C GLU A 195 8.33 -6.68 -4.26
N ASN A 196 8.70 -6.07 -3.13
CA ASN A 196 9.60 -6.68 -2.13
C ASN A 196 8.99 -7.89 -1.40
N ASN A 197 7.87 -8.38 -1.91
CA ASN A 197 7.09 -9.43 -1.28
C ASN A 197 7.49 -10.85 -1.72
N VAL A 198 8.47 -11.02 -2.61
CA VAL A 198 8.92 -12.33 -3.06
C VAL A 198 10.00 -12.85 -2.11
N ARG A 199 9.74 -13.98 -1.47
CA ARG A 199 10.73 -14.61 -0.57
C ARG A 199 12.01 -14.97 -1.35
N GLY A 200 13.18 -14.61 -0.80
CA GLY A 200 14.48 -14.85 -1.43
C GLY A 200 14.98 -13.72 -2.33
N TYR A 201 14.15 -12.69 -2.58
CA TYR A 201 14.51 -11.52 -3.40
C TYR A 201 14.53 -10.22 -2.58
N GLN A 202 15.04 -10.28 -1.35
CA GLN A 202 15.01 -9.16 -0.41
C GLN A 202 15.87 -7.96 -0.83
N THR A 203 16.88 -8.19 -1.67
CA THR A 203 17.82 -7.18 -2.15
C THR A 203 17.58 -6.78 -3.61
N TYR A 204 16.65 -7.43 -4.28
CA TYR A 204 16.33 -7.18 -5.69
C TYR A 204 14.93 -6.61 -5.82
N LEU A 205 14.80 -5.55 -6.61
CA LEU A 205 13.51 -4.97 -6.97
C LEU A 205 12.97 -5.64 -8.24
N ILE A 206 11.77 -6.16 -8.14
CA ILE A 206 11.02 -6.67 -9.30
C ILE A 206 9.98 -5.61 -9.63
N GLN A 207 10.35 -4.69 -10.53
CA GLN A 207 9.48 -3.62 -10.99
C GLN A 207 8.80 -4.01 -12.30
N GLY A 208 7.52 -3.65 -12.46
CA GLY A 208 6.79 -3.93 -13.69
C GLY A 208 5.39 -3.31 -13.69
N HIS A 209 4.75 -3.35 -14.85
CA HIS A 209 3.36 -2.90 -15.02
C HIS A 209 2.34 -3.96 -14.58
N SER A 210 2.76 -5.20 -14.51
CA SER A 210 1.94 -6.31 -14.03
C SER A 210 2.80 -7.30 -13.26
N ASN A 211 2.19 -7.91 -12.26
CA ASN A 211 2.83 -8.88 -11.40
C ASN A 211 1.82 -9.94 -10.96
N ALA A 212 2.28 -11.18 -10.80
CA ALA A 212 1.50 -12.25 -10.19
C ALA A 212 2.41 -13.07 -9.26
N ILE A 213 2.04 -13.16 -7.99
CA ILE A 213 2.79 -13.87 -6.96
C ILE A 213 1.89 -14.94 -6.36
N TYR A 214 2.36 -16.17 -6.39
CA TYR A 214 1.70 -17.31 -5.77
C TYR A 214 2.58 -17.88 -4.66
N ARG A 215 2.02 -18.02 -3.45
CA ARG A 215 2.73 -18.53 -2.27
C ARG A 215 1.99 -19.68 -1.65
N ASN A 216 2.74 -20.70 -1.25
CA ASN A 216 2.23 -21.84 -0.49
C ASN A 216 2.87 -21.89 0.89
N THR A 217 2.11 -22.32 1.88
CA THR A 217 2.61 -22.50 3.24
C THR A 217 1.98 -23.75 3.84
N PHE A 218 2.83 -24.65 4.32
CA PHE A 218 2.45 -25.80 5.14
C PHE A 218 2.84 -25.52 6.59
N LYS A 219 1.92 -25.78 7.51
CA LYS A 219 2.13 -25.62 8.95
C LYS A 219 1.79 -26.90 9.67
N LYS A 220 2.56 -27.23 10.70
CA LYS A 220 2.29 -28.34 11.62
C LYS A 220 2.27 -27.80 13.04
N GLU A 221 1.19 -28.07 13.77
CA GLU A 221 1.11 -27.78 15.18
C GLU A 221 1.95 -28.81 15.95
N LEU A 222 3.02 -28.36 16.61
CA LEU A 222 3.92 -29.23 17.36
C LEU A 222 3.46 -29.40 18.81
N PHE A 223 3.05 -28.29 19.45
CA PHE A 223 2.60 -28.25 20.82
C PHE A 223 1.31 -27.47 20.95
N ASN A 224 0.40 -27.95 21.76
CA ASN A 224 -0.81 -27.26 22.18
C ASN A 224 -0.86 -27.29 23.71
N ARG A 225 -0.10 -26.40 24.35
CA ARG A 225 -0.15 -26.19 25.80
C ARG A 225 -0.73 -24.82 26.09
N ILE A 226 -1.85 -24.77 26.76
CA ILE A 226 -2.38 -23.57 27.39
C ILE A 226 -1.72 -23.49 28.78
N TRP A 227 -0.89 -22.50 29.00
CA TRP A 227 -0.36 -22.17 30.31
C TRP A 227 -1.37 -21.29 31.01
N ASN A 228 -2.09 -21.84 32.00
CA ASN A 228 -2.91 -21.04 32.88
C ASN A 228 -1.97 -20.31 33.85
N LEU A 229 -1.73 -19.02 33.62
CA LEU A 229 -0.98 -18.14 34.52
C LEU A 229 -1.84 -17.61 35.69
N GLU A 230 -3.00 -18.18 35.94
CA GLU A 230 -3.91 -17.81 37.03
C GLU A 230 -3.56 -18.38 38.40
N LYS A 231 -2.29 -18.65 38.66
CA LYS A 231 -1.88 -19.01 40.03
C LYS A 231 -0.61 -18.25 40.40
N TYR A 232 -0.78 -16.95 40.66
CA TYR A 232 0.06 -16.25 41.65
C TYR A 232 -0.59 -14.91 41.95
#